data_2155bc096e581d425a29e45ca2c92d80
#
_entry.id   2155bc096e581d425a29e45ca2c92d80
#
_cell.length_a   1.000
_cell.length_b   1.000
_cell.length_c   1.000
_cell.angle_alpha   90.00
_cell.angle_beta   90.00
_cell.angle_gamma   90.00
#
_symmetry.space_group_name_H-M   'P 1'
#
loop_
_entity.id
_entity.type
_entity.pdbx_description
1 polymer ?
#
loop_
_entity_poly.entity_id
_entity_poly.type
_entity_poly.pdbx_seq_one_letter_code
_entity_poly.pdbx_strand_id
1 'polypeptide(L)'
;MNGERIQSSKAYYEQLSLYINPETPGAALLCAGGVVNAALAVARGEVRNIFANVRPPGHHAEPDEHMGFCFFNNVAVAAKVVQQETPIRKILILDW
;
A
#
# COMPACT_ATOMS: atom_id res chain seq x y z
N MET A 1 -9.62 8.51 -12.22
CA MET A 1 -10.02 9.78 -11.54
C MET A 1 -9.48 10.95 -12.35
N ASN A 2 -10.30 11.90 -12.69
CA ASN A 2 -9.87 13.08 -13.44
C ASN A 2 -9.41 14.21 -12.50
N GLY A 3 -8.78 15.26 -13.06
CA GLY A 3 -8.21 16.35 -12.28
C GLY A 3 -9.24 17.16 -11.48
N GLU A 4 -10.46 17.32 -12.01
CA GLU A 4 -11.52 18.06 -11.31
C GLU A 4 -11.98 17.33 -10.05
N ARG A 5 -12.14 16.01 -10.13
CA ARG A 5 -12.52 15.20 -8.95
C ARG A 5 -11.43 15.23 -7.89
N ILE A 6 -10.17 15.21 -8.29
CA ILE A 6 -9.04 15.31 -7.36
C ILE A 6 -9.08 16.67 -6.66
N GLN A 7 -9.29 17.76 -7.39
CA GLN A 7 -9.35 19.09 -6.79
C GLN A 7 -10.52 19.25 -5.81
N SER A 8 -11.70 18.75 -6.15
CA SER A 8 -12.87 18.83 -5.26
C SER A 8 -12.72 18.00 -3.99
N SER A 9 -11.92 16.94 -4.03
CA SER A 9 -11.69 16.04 -2.91
C SER A 9 -10.55 16.53 -1.99
N LYS A 10 -9.74 17.48 -2.43
CA LYS A 10 -8.50 17.87 -1.76
C LYS A 10 -8.72 18.31 -0.32
N ALA A 11 -9.71 19.15 -0.08
CA ALA A 11 -10.02 19.67 1.26
C ALA A 11 -10.43 18.52 2.21
N TYR A 12 -11.21 17.55 1.72
CA TYR A 12 -11.60 16.38 2.50
C TYR A 12 -10.39 15.57 2.94
N TYR A 13 -9.50 15.25 2.01
CA TYR A 13 -8.30 14.45 2.32
C TYR A 13 -7.32 15.19 3.23
N GLU A 14 -7.23 16.51 3.12
CA GLU A 14 -6.40 17.31 4.01
C GLU A 14 -6.88 17.22 5.46
N GLN A 15 -8.19 17.11 5.70
CA GLN A 15 -8.75 16.89 7.03
C GLN A 15 -8.35 15.53 7.62
N LEU A 16 -8.03 14.56 6.77
CA LEU A 16 -7.56 13.22 7.17
C LEU A 16 -6.03 13.14 7.20
N SER A 17 -5.33 14.27 7.21
CA SER A 17 -3.86 14.32 7.11
C SER A 17 -3.35 13.67 5.83
N LEU A 18 -3.98 13.96 4.69
CA LEU A 18 -3.62 13.42 3.39
C LEU A 18 -3.30 14.52 2.40
N TYR A 19 -2.37 14.24 1.48
CA TYR A 19 -2.14 15.05 0.29
C TYR A 19 -2.57 14.26 -0.93
N ILE A 20 -3.14 14.95 -1.91
CA ILE A 20 -3.56 14.32 -3.15
C ILE A 20 -3.26 15.22 -4.34
N ASN A 21 -2.79 14.63 -5.42
CA ASN A 21 -2.58 15.29 -6.71
C ASN A 21 -2.87 14.29 -7.84
N PRO A 22 -2.83 14.69 -9.14
CA PRO A 22 -3.17 13.78 -10.23
C PRO A 22 -2.33 12.50 -10.32
N GLU A 23 -1.10 12.50 -9.81
CA GLU A 23 -0.22 11.33 -9.83
C GLU A 23 -0.42 10.39 -8.62
N THR A 24 -1.12 10.82 -7.58
CA THR A 24 -1.27 10.05 -6.34
C THR A 24 -1.87 8.66 -6.55
N PRO A 25 -2.96 8.47 -7.33
CA PRO A 25 -3.49 7.12 -7.54
C PRO A 25 -2.49 6.16 -8.17
N GLY A 26 -1.74 6.61 -9.18
CA GLY A 26 -0.71 5.81 -9.83
C GLY A 26 0.44 5.45 -8.90
N ALA A 27 0.91 6.44 -8.11
CA ALA A 27 1.98 6.21 -7.14
C ALA A 27 1.56 5.23 -6.05
N ALA A 28 0.32 5.33 -5.56
CA ALA A 28 -0.22 4.41 -4.56
C ALA A 28 -0.29 2.98 -5.08
N LEU A 29 -0.74 2.79 -6.32
CA LEU A 29 -0.79 1.48 -6.96
C LEU A 29 0.60 0.89 -7.18
N LEU A 30 1.55 1.69 -7.64
CA LEU A 30 2.94 1.24 -7.83
C LEU A 30 3.58 0.85 -6.49
N CYS A 31 3.33 1.60 -5.44
CA CYS A 31 3.82 1.29 -4.11
C CYS A 31 3.29 -0.06 -3.62
N ALA A 32 1.98 -0.24 -3.66
CA ALA A 32 1.35 -1.50 -3.24
C ALA A 32 1.89 -2.67 -4.07
N GLY A 33 1.96 -2.52 -5.40
CA GLY A 33 2.52 -3.53 -6.28
C GLY A 33 3.98 -3.86 -5.99
N GLY A 34 4.78 -2.85 -5.66
CA GLY A 34 6.18 -3.05 -5.28
C GLY A 34 6.33 -3.87 -4.00
N VAL A 35 5.52 -3.60 -2.98
CA VAL A 35 5.54 -4.37 -1.74
C VAL A 35 5.06 -5.80 -1.97
N VAL A 36 4.02 -5.99 -2.80
CA VAL A 36 3.54 -7.33 -3.18
C VAL A 36 4.64 -8.12 -3.88
N ASN A 37 5.30 -7.53 -4.87
CA ASN A 37 6.37 -8.20 -5.61
C ASN A 37 7.55 -8.56 -4.69
N ALA A 38 7.92 -7.66 -3.78
CA ALA A 38 8.97 -7.91 -2.80
C ALA A 38 8.62 -9.09 -1.88
N ALA A 39 7.41 -9.10 -1.35
CA ALA A 39 6.93 -10.19 -0.49
C ALA A 39 6.89 -11.52 -1.22
N LEU A 40 6.42 -11.55 -2.47
CA LEU A 40 6.37 -12.76 -3.28
C LEU A 40 7.77 -13.29 -3.60
N ALA A 41 8.73 -12.42 -3.85
CA ALA A 41 10.12 -12.84 -4.12
C ALA A 41 10.71 -13.60 -2.93
N VAL A 42 10.48 -13.12 -1.71
CA VAL A 42 10.90 -13.81 -0.48
C VAL A 42 10.10 -15.10 -0.30
N ALA A 43 8.78 -15.06 -0.46
CA ALA A 43 7.90 -16.21 -0.26
C ALA A 43 8.22 -17.35 -1.21
N ARG A 44 8.63 -17.04 -2.45
CA ARG A 44 9.01 -18.02 -3.46
C ARG A 44 10.46 -18.47 -3.39
N GLY A 45 11.23 -17.97 -2.44
CA GLY A 45 12.62 -18.34 -2.25
C GLY A 45 13.60 -17.73 -3.24
N GLU A 46 13.20 -16.72 -3.99
CA GLU A 46 14.07 -16.01 -4.93
C GLU A 46 15.15 -15.21 -4.19
N VAL A 47 14.80 -14.67 -3.04
CA VAL A 47 15.72 -13.97 -2.13
C VAL A 47 15.39 -14.35 -0.69
N ARG A 48 16.35 -14.19 0.24
CA ARG A 48 16.16 -14.54 1.64
C ARG A 48 15.42 -13.46 2.42
N ASN A 49 15.69 -12.21 2.12
CA ASN A 49 15.04 -11.05 2.70
C ASN A 49 15.06 -9.92 1.69
N ILE A 50 14.30 -8.88 1.95
CA ILE A 50 14.21 -7.76 1.03
C ILE A 50 13.82 -6.49 1.80
N PHE A 51 14.29 -5.35 1.31
CA PHE A 51 13.92 -4.04 1.81
C PHE A 51 13.14 -3.31 0.71
N ALA A 52 11.91 -2.92 1.01
CA ALA A 52 11.07 -2.15 0.08
C ALA A 52 11.02 -0.70 0.54
N ASN A 53 11.70 0.18 -0.20
CA ASN A 53 11.71 1.61 0.07
C ASN A 53 10.65 2.28 -0.81
N VAL A 54 9.46 2.43 -0.29
CA VAL A 54 8.27 2.84 -1.04
C VAL A 54 7.51 3.97 -0.38
N ARG A 55 6.78 4.72 -1.17
CA ARG A 55 5.79 5.70 -0.73
C ARG A 55 4.67 5.81 -1.78
N PRO A 56 3.43 6.16 -1.40
CA PRO A 56 2.99 6.53 -0.05
C PRO A 56 2.98 5.34 0.93
N PRO A 57 2.95 5.64 2.24
CA PRO A 57 2.86 4.58 3.25
C PRO A 57 1.49 3.91 3.25
N GLY A 58 1.27 2.90 4.08
CA GLY A 58 0.05 2.11 4.04
C GLY A 58 -0.55 1.71 5.37
N HIS A 59 0.20 1.76 6.47
CA HIS A 59 -0.24 1.13 7.72
C HIS A 59 -1.42 1.84 8.42
N HIS A 60 -1.72 3.08 8.05
CA HIS A 60 -2.89 3.79 8.58
C HIS A 60 -4.15 3.62 7.74
N ALA A 61 -4.06 3.03 6.56
CA ALA A 61 -5.23 2.83 5.72
C ALA A 61 -6.13 1.72 6.30
N GLU A 62 -7.42 1.99 6.33
CA GLU A 62 -8.46 1.05 6.74
C GLU A 62 -9.15 0.45 5.51
N PRO A 63 -9.98 -0.61 5.67
CA PRO A 63 -10.63 -1.25 4.52
C PRO A 63 -11.41 -0.30 3.62
N ASP A 64 -12.02 0.74 4.20
CA ASP A 64 -12.90 1.67 3.49
C ASP A 64 -12.49 3.13 3.66
N GLU A 65 -11.31 3.43 4.23
CA GLU A 65 -10.92 4.81 4.52
C GLU A 65 -9.41 5.05 4.36
N HIS A 66 -9.10 6.19 3.73
CA HIS A 66 -7.72 6.69 3.62
C HIS A 66 -7.38 7.48 4.86
N MET A 67 -6.20 7.31 5.43
CA MET A 67 -5.79 7.99 6.63
C MET A 67 -4.25 8.09 6.74
N GLY A 68 -3.75 9.17 7.40
CA GLY A 68 -2.34 9.29 7.76
C GLY A 68 -1.38 9.13 6.58
N PHE A 69 -1.65 9.80 5.46
CA PHE A 69 -0.89 9.73 4.21
C PHE A 69 -0.97 8.37 3.50
N CYS A 70 -1.85 7.48 3.97
CA CYS A 70 -2.00 6.12 3.43
C CYS A 70 -3.26 6.01 2.58
N PHE A 71 -3.15 5.34 1.43
CA PHE A 71 -4.27 5.07 0.53
C PHE A 71 -4.60 3.58 0.49
N PHE A 72 -3.58 2.73 0.41
CA PHE A 72 -3.73 1.28 0.55
C PHE A 72 -2.86 0.82 1.72
N ASN A 73 -3.31 -0.17 2.47
CA ASN A 73 -2.44 -0.82 3.44
C ASN A 73 -1.56 -1.82 2.69
N ASN A 74 -0.40 -1.35 2.26
CA ASN A 74 0.49 -2.10 1.37
C ASN A 74 0.92 -3.44 1.96
N VAL A 75 1.23 -3.47 3.25
CA VAL A 75 1.70 -4.68 3.94
C VAL A 75 0.56 -5.68 4.07
N ALA A 76 -0.65 -5.22 4.42
CA ALA A 76 -1.82 -6.10 4.52
C ALA A 76 -2.19 -6.69 3.16
N VAL A 77 -2.13 -5.89 2.09
CA VAL A 77 -2.36 -6.36 0.72
C VAL A 77 -1.32 -7.41 0.34
N ALA A 78 -0.05 -7.15 0.63
CA ALA A 78 1.04 -8.08 0.33
C ALA A 78 0.86 -9.41 1.09
N ALA A 79 0.52 -9.34 2.38
CA ALA A 79 0.25 -10.54 3.17
C ALA A 79 -0.88 -11.38 2.58
N LYS A 80 -1.96 -10.74 2.17
CA LYS A 80 -3.10 -11.43 1.55
C LYS A 80 -2.72 -12.09 0.24
N VAL A 81 -1.97 -11.40 -0.60
CA VAL A 81 -1.51 -11.95 -1.89
C VAL A 81 -0.59 -13.16 -1.67
N VAL A 82 0.34 -13.07 -0.71
CA VAL A 82 1.22 -14.20 -0.38
C VAL A 82 0.39 -15.43 0.03
N GLN A 83 -0.64 -15.25 0.84
CA GLN A 83 -1.52 -16.34 1.23
C GLN A 83 -2.30 -16.93 0.06
N GLN A 84 -2.67 -16.12 -0.92
CA GLN A 84 -3.41 -16.57 -2.11
C GLN A 84 -2.52 -17.24 -3.15
N GLU A 85 -1.29 -16.74 -3.34
CA GLU A 85 -0.41 -17.13 -4.43
C GLU A 85 0.64 -18.17 -4.03
N THR A 86 0.79 -18.45 -2.73
CA THR A 86 1.78 -19.39 -2.21
C THR A 86 1.16 -20.30 -1.15
N PRO A 87 1.85 -21.42 -0.76
CA PRO A 87 1.38 -22.27 0.34
C PRO A 87 1.51 -21.65 1.73
N ILE A 88 2.14 -20.50 1.85
CA ILE A 88 2.35 -19.84 3.14
C ILE A 88 1.02 -19.39 3.73
N ARG A 89 0.78 -19.74 5.01
CA ARG A 89 -0.45 -19.36 5.72
C ARG A 89 -0.19 -18.48 6.94
N LYS A 90 0.95 -18.66 7.60
CA LYS A 90 1.28 -17.91 8.82
C LYS A 90 2.21 -16.76 8.47
N ILE A 91 1.76 -15.54 8.76
CA ILE A 91 2.52 -14.32 8.48
C ILE A 91 2.46 -13.45 9.73
N LEU A 92 3.63 -12.98 10.16
CA LEU A 92 3.75 -12.01 11.25
C LEU A 92 4.04 -10.63 10.65
N ILE A 93 3.23 -9.65 11.01
CA ILE A 93 3.47 -8.25 10.67
C ILE A 93 3.87 -7.54 11.97
N LEU A 94 5.07 -6.94 11.98
CA LEU A 94 5.56 -6.17 13.10
C LEU A 94 5.62 -4.69 12.69
N ASP A 95 4.78 -3.87 13.30
CA ASP A 95 4.67 -2.45 13.01
C ASP A 95 4.92 -1.67 14.30
N TRP A 96 6.12 -1.17 14.49
CA TRP A 96 6.45 -0.38 15.66
C TRP A 96 6.58 1.09 15.28
#